data_490ae49266907e878a64920cf0c4685d
#
_entry.id   490ae49266907e878a64920cf0c4685d
#
_cell.length_a   1.000
_cell.length_b   1.000
_cell.length_c   1.000
_cell.angle_alpha   90.00
_cell.angle_beta   90.00
_cell.angle_gamma   90.00
#
_symmetry.space_group_name_H-M   'P 1'
#
loop_
_entity.id
_entity.type
_entity.pdbx_description
1 polymer ?
#
loop_
_entity_poly.entity_id
_entity_poly.type
_entity_poly.pdbx_seq_one_letter_code
_entity_poly.pdbx_strand_id
1 'polypeptide(L)'
;MLQACLNGGRKRDFHPALPLSADELAADAKAVIVAGAQQIHLHVRGHDSKESLHPDDVACTLSAVRAAVPGVPLGLSTGWWIPPKGRARQEHLAAWHALPD
;
A
#
# COMPACT_ATOMS: atom_id res chain seq x y z
N MET A 1 -6.95 -0.44 19.54
CA MET A 1 -6.00 0.17 18.58
C MET A 1 -6.75 0.53 17.31
N LEU A 2 -6.50 1.73 16.76
CA LEU A 2 -7.19 2.22 15.57
C LEU A 2 -6.32 2.01 14.33
N GLN A 3 -6.81 1.22 13.38
CA GLN A 3 -6.17 0.97 12.09
C GLN A 3 -6.94 1.67 10.99
N ALA A 4 -6.25 2.46 10.16
CA ALA A 4 -6.85 3.11 9.01
C ALA A 4 -6.59 2.29 7.75
N CYS A 5 -7.64 2.03 6.96
CA CYS A 5 -7.55 1.38 5.66
C CYS A 5 -7.68 2.47 4.60
N LEU A 6 -6.59 2.77 3.88
CA LEU A 6 -6.54 3.95 3.01
C LEU A 6 -7.33 3.80 1.72
N ASN A 7 -7.19 2.68 1.00
CA ASN A 7 -7.81 2.55 -0.31
C ASN A 7 -8.56 1.24 -0.55
N GLY A 8 -8.24 0.16 0.16
CA GLY A 8 -8.88 -1.12 -0.06
C GLY A 8 -8.73 -1.61 -1.51
N GLY A 9 -9.59 -2.48 -1.95
CA GLY A 9 -9.63 -2.98 -3.32
C GLY A 9 -10.47 -2.14 -4.27
N ARG A 10 -10.72 -0.88 -3.95
CA ARG A 10 -11.59 0.00 -4.74
C ARG A 10 -10.90 0.52 -5.99
N LYS A 11 -11.69 0.83 -7.02
CA LYS A 11 -11.19 1.44 -8.25
C LYS A 11 -11.28 2.97 -8.16
N ARG A 12 -10.55 3.65 -9.05
CA ARG A 12 -10.53 5.13 -9.09
C ARG A 12 -11.93 5.75 -9.16
N ASP A 13 -12.85 5.13 -9.87
CA ASP A 13 -14.20 5.64 -10.05
C ASP A 13 -15.07 5.53 -8.79
N PHE A 14 -14.60 4.84 -7.76
CA PHE A 14 -15.30 4.74 -6.48
C PHE A 14 -15.43 6.12 -5.82
N HIS A 15 -14.36 6.91 -5.82
CA HIS A 15 -14.34 8.26 -5.24
C HIS A 15 -13.17 9.05 -5.81
N PRO A 16 -13.36 10.35 -6.17
CA PRO A 16 -12.26 11.15 -6.73
C PRO A 16 -11.06 11.31 -5.81
N ALA A 17 -11.25 11.27 -4.51
CA ALA A 17 -10.18 11.40 -3.52
C ALA A 17 -9.57 10.08 -3.07
N LEU A 18 -9.94 8.94 -3.70
CA LEU A 18 -9.36 7.64 -3.35
C LEU A 18 -7.86 7.63 -3.65
N PRO A 19 -6.97 7.40 -2.63
CA PRO A 19 -5.54 7.43 -2.87
C PRO A 19 -5.08 6.14 -3.57
N LEU A 20 -4.41 6.26 -4.71
CA LEU A 20 -3.88 5.13 -5.46
C LEU A 20 -2.38 5.20 -5.67
N SER A 21 -1.83 6.38 -6.05
CA SER A 21 -0.39 6.53 -6.24
C SER A 21 0.36 6.54 -4.91
N ALA A 22 1.68 6.31 -4.98
CA ALA A 22 2.53 6.36 -3.79
C ALA A 22 2.41 7.72 -3.08
N ASP A 23 2.39 8.82 -3.84
CA ASP A 23 2.28 10.16 -3.26
C ASP A 23 0.92 10.40 -2.63
N GLU A 24 -0.16 9.94 -3.28
CA GLU A 24 -1.51 10.05 -2.72
C GLU A 24 -1.63 9.24 -1.43
N LEU A 25 -1.09 8.03 -1.41
CA LEU A 25 -1.10 7.19 -0.21
C LEU A 25 -0.28 7.80 0.92
N ALA A 26 0.87 8.41 0.60
CA ALA A 26 1.70 9.07 1.60
C ALA A 26 0.98 10.27 2.23
N ALA A 27 0.30 11.07 1.43
CA ALA A 27 -0.46 12.22 1.93
C ALA A 27 -1.62 11.79 2.85
N ASP A 28 -2.37 10.75 2.44
CA ASP A 28 -3.47 10.24 3.25
C ASP A 28 -2.97 9.55 4.52
N ALA A 29 -1.83 8.85 4.44
CA ALA A 29 -1.20 8.23 5.61
C ALA A 29 -0.92 9.28 6.69
N LYS A 30 -0.31 10.40 6.29
CA LYS A 30 -0.02 11.50 7.22
C LYS A 30 -1.31 12.06 7.81
N ALA A 31 -2.35 12.26 7.00
CA ALA A 31 -3.62 12.81 7.46
C ALA A 31 -4.29 11.90 8.49
N VAL A 32 -4.31 10.58 8.27
CA VAL A 32 -4.97 9.66 9.21
C VAL A 32 -4.20 9.52 10.52
N ILE A 33 -2.87 9.62 10.50
CA ILE A 33 -2.06 9.60 11.73
C ILE A 33 -2.30 10.87 12.55
N VAL A 34 -2.35 12.03 11.89
CA VAL A 34 -2.71 13.28 12.56
C VAL A 34 -4.11 13.20 13.19
N ALA A 35 -5.04 12.49 12.54
CA ALA A 35 -6.40 12.30 13.03
C ALA A 35 -6.50 11.26 14.17
N GLY A 36 -5.42 10.53 14.48
CA GLY A 36 -5.39 9.62 15.63
C GLY A 36 -5.23 8.13 15.30
N ALA A 37 -5.08 7.75 14.03
CA ALA A 37 -4.83 6.36 13.69
C ALA A 37 -3.45 5.92 14.19
N GLN A 38 -3.31 4.65 14.54
CA GLN A 38 -2.08 4.09 15.11
C GLN A 38 -1.41 3.10 14.17
N GLN A 39 -2.15 2.56 13.22
CA GLN A 39 -1.68 1.63 12.20
C GLN A 39 -2.32 1.99 10.87
N ILE A 40 -1.67 1.58 9.79
CA ILE A 40 -2.18 1.81 8.43
C ILE A 40 -2.18 0.49 7.68
N HIS A 41 -3.26 0.22 6.95
CA HIS A 41 -3.36 -0.87 6.00
C HIS A 41 -3.66 -0.29 4.62
N LEU A 42 -2.93 -0.73 3.61
CA LEU A 42 -3.10 -0.21 2.26
C LEU A 42 -2.91 -1.28 1.19
N HIS A 43 -3.42 -1.00 -0.01
CA HIS A 43 -3.26 -1.83 -1.20
C HIS A 43 -2.32 -1.09 -2.16
N VAL A 44 -1.17 -1.70 -2.45
CA VAL A 44 -0.19 -1.11 -3.38
C VAL A 44 -0.74 -1.14 -4.80
N ARG A 45 -0.50 -0.07 -5.56
CA ARG A 45 -0.93 0.05 -6.96
C ARG A 45 0.28 0.19 -7.89
N GLY A 46 0.14 -0.36 -9.10
CA GLY A 46 1.10 -0.14 -10.17
C GLY A 46 0.80 1.13 -10.96
N HIS A 47 1.53 1.35 -12.05
CA HIS A 47 1.36 2.54 -12.89
C HIS A 47 -0.04 2.63 -13.51
N ASP A 48 -0.71 1.51 -13.70
CA ASP A 48 -2.06 1.44 -14.25
C ASP A 48 -3.15 1.65 -13.20
N SER A 49 -2.79 1.98 -11.98
CA SER A 49 -3.67 2.14 -10.82
C SER A 49 -4.33 0.83 -10.35
N LYS A 50 -3.93 -0.31 -10.92
CA LYS A 50 -4.40 -1.63 -10.48
C LYS A 50 -3.53 -2.15 -9.35
N GLU A 51 -4.11 -2.96 -8.48
CA GLU A 51 -3.38 -3.55 -7.37
C GLU A 51 -2.17 -4.37 -7.86
N SER A 52 -1.06 -4.26 -7.16
CA SER A 52 0.21 -4.87 -7.54
C SER A 52 0.90 -5.49 -6.35
N LEU A 53 1.53 -6.65 -6.56
CA LEU A 53 2.42 -7.29 -5.59
C LEU A 53 3.89 -7.19 -6.04
N HIS A 54 4.16 -6.53 -7.17
CA HIS A 54 5.51 -6.41 -7.69
C HIS A 54 6.42 -5.67 -6.70
N PRO A 55 7.63 -6.21 -6.40
CA PRO A 55 8.52 -5.59 -5.40
C PRO A 55 8.86 -4.12 -5.68
N ASP A 56 8.98 -3.73 -6.94
CA ASP A 56 9.30 -2.33 -7.28
C ASP A 56 8.15 -1.39 -6.90
N ASP A 57 6.91 -1.81 -7.16
CA ASP A 57 5.73 -1.02 -6.77
C ASP A 57 5.60 -0.94 -5.26
N VAL A 58 5.85 -2.06 -4.58
CA VAL A 58 5.82 -2.12 -3.12
C VAL A 58 6.91 -1.23 -2.54
N ALA A 59 8.13 -1.29 -3.06
CA ALA A 59 9.25 -0.47 -2.59
C ALA A 59 8.96 1.02 -2.76
N CYS A 60 8.43 1.41 -3.91
CA CYS A 60 8.09 2.81 -4.18
C CYS A 60 7.05 3.33 -3.19
N THR A 61 5.98 2.56 -2.98
CA THR A 61 4.91 2.94 -2.06
C THR A 61 5.40 3.00 -0.63
N LEU A 62 6.15 1.98 -0.18
CA LEU A 62 6.68 1.96 1.18
C LEU A 62 7.64 3.11 1.45
N SER A 63 8.52 3.45 0.49
CA SER A 63 9.42 4.58 0.64
C SER A 63 8.66 5.88 0.87
N ALA A 64 7.63 6.14 0.05
CA ALA A 64 6.85 7.36 0.14
C ALA A 64 6.06 7.43 1.47
N VAL A 65 5.38 6.34 1.82
CA VAL A 65 4.56 6.30 3.03
C VAL A 65 5.44 6.35 4.28
N ARG A 66 6.56 5.61 4.28
CA ARG A 66 7.48 5.60 5.42
C ARG A 66 8.10 6.97 5.67
N ALA A 67 8.42 7.72 4.59
CA ALA A 67 8.93 9.08 4.72
C ALA A 67 7.88 10.02 5.35
N ALA A 68 6.60 9.81 5.04
CA ALA A 68 5.51 10.63 5.58
C ALA A 68 5.18 10.28 7.03
N VAL A 69 5.25 9.00 7.40
CA VAL A 69 4.86 8.52 8.75
C VAL A 69 5.90 7.54 9.31
N PRO A 70 7.09 8.03 9.71
CA PRO A 70 8.15 7.16 10.23
C PRO A 70 7.69 6.40 11.47
N GLY A 71 8.05 5.11 11.55
CA GLY A 71 7.79 4.29 12.72
C GLY A 71 6.38 3.77 12.88
N VAL A 72 5.46 4.12 11.98
CA VAL A 72 4.07 3.64 12.05
C VAL A 72 3.99 2.23 11.47
N PRO A 73 3.33 1.27 12.15
CA PRO A 73 3.13 -0.06 11.57
C PRO A 73 2.30 0.00 10.28
N LEU A 74 2.81 -0.64 9.23
CA LEU A 74 2.18 -0.67 7.91
C LEU A 74 1.82 -2.11 7.53
N GLY A 75 0.56 -2.34 7.16
CA GLY A 75 0.09 -3.60 6.62
C GLY A 75 -0.22 -3.47 5.13
N LEU A 76 0.19 -4.45 4.34
CA LEU A 76 -0.05 -4.48 2.91
C LEU A 76 -1.00 -5.61 2.56
N SER A 77 -1.90 -5.37 1.60
CA SER A 77 -2.81 -6.42 1.14
C SER A 77 -2.08 -7.42 0.24
N THR A 78 -2.34 -8.70 0.47
CA THR A 78 -1.93 -9.80 -0.41
C THR A 78 -3.16 -10.57 -0.89
N GLY A 79 -4.26 -9.88 -1.19
CA GLY A 79 -5.51 -10.49 -1.61
C GLY A 79 -5.32 -11.47 -2.76
N TRP A 80 -6.05 -12.58 -2.72
CA TRP A 80 -5.89 -13.66 -3.70
C TRP A 80 -6.20 -13.23 -5.14
N TRP A 81 -7.01 -12.19 -5.30
CA TRP A 81 -7.40 -11.65 -6.60
C TRP A 81 -6.29 -10.81 -7.27
N ILE A 82 -5.26 -10.41 -6.49
CA ILE A 82 -4.19 -9.56 -7.02
C ILE A 82 -3.21 -10.40 -7.84
N PRO A 83 -2.98 -10.07 -9.14
CA PRO A 83 -1.98 -10.80 -9.92
C PRO A 83 -0.56 -10.46 -9.44
N PRO A 84 0.42 -11.30 -9.71
CA PRO A 84 0.32 -12.59 -10.38
C PRO A 84 -0.20 -13.70 -9.47
N LYS A 85 -0.52 -14.86 -10.05
CA LYS A 85 -0.98 -16.03 -9.31
C LYS A 85 0.08 -17.14 -9.34
N GLY A 86 -0.09 -18.15 -8.49
CA GLY A 86 0.76 -19.32 -8.47
C GLY A 86 2.19 -19.01 -8.02
N ARG A 87 3.17 -19.63 -8.68
CA ARG A 87 4.59 -19.48 -8.32
C ARG A 87 5.08 -18.03 -8.46
N ALA A 88 4.64 -17.33 -9.50
CA ALA A 88 5.04 -15.93 -9.69
C ALA A 88 4.62 -15.07 -8.51
N ARG A 89 3.44 -15.33 -7.94
CA ARG A 89 2.97 -14.65 -6.74
C ARG A 89 3.90 -14.91 -5.55
N GLN A 90 4.27 -16.18 -5.34
CA GLN A 90 5.18 -16.54 -4.26
C GLN A 90 6.55 -15.90 -4.42
N GLU A 91 7.06 -15.83 -5.64
CA GLU A 91 8.34 -15.18 -5.92
C GLU A 91 8.29 -13.68 -5.62
N HIS A 92 7.20 -13.00 -5.99
CA HIS A 92 7.02 -11.59 -5.66
C HIS A 92 6.99 -11.36 -4.14
N LEU A 93 6.21 -12.15 -3.41
CA LEU A 93 6.11 -12.00 -1.96
C LEU A 93 7.44 -12.31 -1.26
N ALA A 94 8.15 -13.33 -1.74
CA ALA A 94 9.48 -13.66 -1.20
C ALA A 94 10.47 -12.51 -1.39
N ALA A 95 10.40 -11.81 -2.53
CA ALA A 95 11.28 -10.67 -2.80
C ALA A 95 11.04 -9.50 -1.86
N TRP A 96 9.88 -9.40 -1.23
CA TRP A 96 9.60 -8.33 -0.25
C TRP A 96 10.52 -8.39 0.97
N HIS A 97 11.09 -9.56 1.28
CA HIS A 97 12.04 -9.70 2.40
C HIS A 97 13.32 -8.88 2.20
N ALA A 98 13.66 -8.57 0.95
CA ALA A 98 14.83 -7.76 0.64
C ALA A 98 14.57 -6.26 0.70
N LEU A 99 13.31 -5.83 0.89
CA LEU A 99 12.96 -4.42 0.94
C LEU A 99 13.25 -3.82 2.31
N PRO A 100 13.63 -2.53 2.38
CA PRO A 100 13.80 -1.86 3.67
C PRO A 100 12.47 -1.78 4.42
N ASP A 101 12.54 -1.78 5.71
CA ASP A 101 11.37 -1.64 6.59
C ASP A 101 10.73 -0.25 6.48
#